data_fcd579fa2aace43b71ed78a8d3faa615
#
_entry.id   fcd579fa2aace43b71ed78a8d3faa615
#
_cell.length_a   1.000
_cell.length_b   1.000
_cell.length_c   1.000
_cell.angle_alpha   90.00
_cell.angle_beta   90.00
_cell.angle_gamma   90.00
#
_symmetry.space_group_name_H-M   'P 1'
#
loop_
_entity.id
_entity.type
_entity.pdbx_description
1 polymer ?
#
loop_
_entity_poly.entity_id
_entity_poly.type
_entity_poly.pdbx_seq_one_letter_code
_entity_poly.pdbx_strand_id
1 'polypeptide(L)'
;MYLTMNRFKVVPAQAAAFEDMWTSRDSHLKEVPGFRSFALMKGPEREDHVLYASHTVWEDEASFVAWTKSEAFRKAHGGAKTSAGMYLGPPELEIFEAVQVLE
;
A
#
# COMPACT_ATOMS: atom_id res chain seq x y z
N MET A 1 5.22 12.10 12.49
CA MET A 1 4.36 11.20 11.72
C MET A 1 4.78 11.22 10.26
N TYR A 2 4.92 10.06 9.70
CA TYR A 2 5.40 9.86 8.34
C TYR A 2 4.40 8.99 7.59
N LEU A 3 3.99 9.40 6.41
CA LEU A 3 2.96 8.72 5.64
C LEU A 3 3.52 8.24 4.31
N THR A 4 3.31 6.97 3.99
CA THR A 4 3.62 6.43 2.67
C THR A 4 2.35 5.92 2.01
N MET A 5 2.15 6.28 0.75
CA MET A 5 1.01 5.86 -0.04
C MET A 5 1.48 5.28 -1.36
N ASN A 6 0.82 4.21 -1.78
CA ASN A 6 0.97 3.71 -3.15
C ASN A 6 -0.37 3.83 -3.84
N ARG A 7 -0.40 4.47 -5.01
CA ARG A 7 -1.60 4.58 -5.82
C ARG A 7 -1.60 3.48 -6.88
N PHE A 8 -2.74 2.82 -7.01
CA PHE A 8 -2.90 1.73 -7.97
C PHE A 8 -4.06 2.04 -8.91
N LYS A 9 -3.83 1.94 -10.21
CA LYS A 9 -4.90 2.03 -11.20
C LYS A 9 -5.26 0.60 -11.58
N VAL A 10 -6.34 0.10 -11.01
CA VAL A 10 -6.76 -1.30 -11.16
C VAL A 10 -7.77 -1.42 -12.29
N VAL A 11 -7.58 -2.40 -13.16
CA VAL A 11 -8.54 -2.70 -14.22
C VAL A 11 -9.90 -3.02 -13.58
N PRO A 12 -11.01 -2.39 -14.01
CA PRO A 12 -12.29 -2.56 -13.33
C PRO A 12 -12.74 -4.02 -13.17
N ALA A 13 -12.49 -4.86 -14.16
CA ALA A 13 -12.84 -6.28 -14.08
C ALA A 13 -12.01 -7.03 -13.03
N GLN A 14 -10.91 -6.47 -12.56
CA GLN A 14 -10.01 -7.07 -11.59
C GLN A 14 -10.15 -6.46 -10.19
N ALA A 15 -11.08 -5.53 -10.01
CA ALA A 15 -11.22 -4.82 -8.72
C ALA A 15 -11.50 -5.78 -7.56
N ALA A 16 -12.42 -6.73 -7.73
CA ALA A 16 -12.73 -7.69 -6.70
C ALA A 16 -11.53 -8.58 -6.36
N ALA A 17 -10.82 -9.03 -7.38
CA ALA A 17 -9.61 -9.85 -7.19
C ALA A 17 -8.51 -9.06 -6.48
N PHE A 18 -8.38 -7.78 -6.79
CA PHE A 18 -7.42 -6.90 -6.11
C PHE A 18 -7.75 -6.78 -4.62
N GLU A 19 -9.02 -6.55 -4.28
CA GLU A 19 -9.44 -6.44 -2.89
C GLU A 19 -9.22 -7.74 -2.14
N ASP A 20 -9.55 -8.86 -2.75
CA ASP A 20 -9.33 -10.19 -2.14
C ASP A 20 -7.85 -10.45 -1.89
N MET A 21 -7.00 -10.10 -2.84
CA MET A 21 -5.56 -10.27 -2.70
C MET A 21 -5.03 -9.49 -1.49
N TRP A 22 -5.44 -8.22 -1.35
CA TRP A 22 -4.97 -7.37 -0.26
C TRP A 22 -5.53 -7.78 1.09
N THR A 23 -6.81 -8.14 1.16
CA THR A 23 -7.45 -8.47 2.44
C THR A 23 -7.08 -9.85 2.96
N SER A 24 -6.66 -10.75 2.09
CA SER A 24 -6.29 -12.12 2.48
C SER A 24 -4.79 -12.30 2.77
N ARG A 25 -3.95 -11.35 2.35
CA ARG A 25 -2.50 -11.49 2.54
C ARG A 25 -2.07 -11.04 3.93
N ASP A 26 -1.06 -11.74 4.47
CA ASP A 26 -0.40 -11.33 5.70
C ASP A 26 0.76 -10.40 5.33
N SER A 27 0.63 -9.13 5.70
CA SER A 27 1.66 -8.13 5.41
C SER A 27 2.75 -8.07 6.46
N HIS A 28 2.54 -8.69 7.62
CA HIS A 28 3.46 -8.63 8.77
C HIS A 28 3.72 -7.22 9.29
N LEU A 29 2.92 -6.24 8.83
CA LEU A 29 3.12 -4.83 9.20
C LEU A 29 2.99 -4.57 10.70
N LYS A 30 2.06 -5.28 11.36
CA LYS A 30 1.83 -5.09 12.79
C LYS A 30 3.05 -5.43 13.66
N GLU A 31 3.97 -6.21 13.13
CA GLU A 31 5.18 -6.63 13.83
C GLU A 31 6.35 -5.67 13.59
N VAL A 32 6.20 -4.70 12.69
CA VAL A 32 7.28 -3.80 12.30
C VAL A 32 7.41 -2.67 13.29
N PRO A 33 8.61 -2.45 13.86
CA PRO A 33 8.83 -1.33 14.78
C PRO A 33 8.52 0.01 14.11
N GLY A 34 7.79 0.86 14.81
CA GLY A 34 7.40 2.17 14.28
C GLY A 34 6.18 2.18 13.38
N PHE A 35 5.62 1.03 13.07
CA PHE A 35 4.35 0.96 12.34
C PHE A 35 3.21 1.50 13.21
N ARG A 36 2.38 2.37 12.65
CA ARG A 36 1.23 2.94 13.37
C ARG A 36 -0.10 2.43 12.86
N SER A 37 -0.36 2.55 11.55
CA SER A 37 -1.63 2.11 10.98
C SER A 37 -1.49 1.86 9.47
N PHE A 38 -2.42 1.05 8.97
CA PHE A 38 -2.52 0.75 7.54
C PHE A 38 -3.98 0.75 7.13
N ALA A 39 -4.27 1.30 5.97
CA ALA A 39 -5.58 1.22 5.36
C ALA A 39 -5.44 1.06 3.85
N LEU A 40 -6.23 0.17 3.28
CA LEU A 40 -6.40 0.11 1.83
C LEU A 40 -7.62 0.95 1.49
N MET A 41 -7.42 2.02 0.72
CA MET A 41 -8.46 2.98 0.39
C MET A 41 -8.95 2.74 -1.02
N LYS A 42 -10.26 2.79 -1.21
CA LYS A 42 -10.88 2.71 -2.54
C LYS A 42 -11.31 4.11 -2.94
N GLY A 43 -10.79 4.56 -4.07
CA GLY A 43 -11.13 5.86 -4.65
C GLY A 43 -12.22 5.75 -5.70
N PRO A 44 -12.36 6.79 -6.55
CA PRO A 44 -13.40 6.80 -7.57
C PRO A 44 -13.15 5.80 -8.69
N GLU A 45 -14.23 5.27 -9.24
CA GLU A 45 -14.18 4.45 -10.44
C GLU A 45 -14.18 5.37 -11.66
N ARG A 46 -13.21 5.16 -12.54
CA ARG A 46 -13.08 5.87 -13.80
C ARG A 46 -13.46 4.94 -14.96
N GLU A 47 -13.43 5.45 -16.19
CA GLU A 47 -13.76 4.64 -17.36
C GLU A 47 -12.81 3.46 -17.56
N ASP A 48 -11.54 3.68 -17.32
CA ASP A 48 -10.48 2.70 -17.59
C ASP A 48 -9.89 2.04 -16.33
N HIS A 49 -10.20 2.56 -15.15
CA HIS A 49 -9.64 2.00 -13.91
C HIS A 49 -10.48 2.34 -12.68
N VAL A 50 -10.23 1.59 -11.59
CA VAL A 50 -10.65 1.95 -10.25
C VAL A 50 -9.40 2.37 -9.51
N LEU A 51 -9.41 3.55 -8.88
CA LEU A 51 -8.26 4.02 -8.11
C LEU A 51 -8.29 3.41 -6.71
N TYR A 52 -7.16 2.84 -6.32
CA TYR A 52 -6.92 2.38 -4.95
C TYR A 52 -5.66 3.02 -4.42
N ALA A 53 -5.55 3.10 -3.11
CA ALA A 53 -4.33 3.56 -2.48
C ALA A 53 -4.08 2.78 -1.18
N SER A 54 -2.85 2.34 -0.99
CA SER A 54 -2.42 1.87 0.32
C SER A 54 -1.96 3.09 1.12
N HIS A 55 -2.38 3.17 2.37
CA HIS A 55 -2.12 4.31 3.24
C HIS A 55 -1.47 3.77 4.51
N THR A 56 -0.18 4.00 4.67
CA THR A 56 0.57 3.48 5.82
C THR A 56 1.17 4.63 6.62
N VAL A 57 0.87 4.67 7.90
CA VAL A 57 1.39 5.68 8.82
C VAL A 57 2.51 5.07 9.65
N TRP A 58 3.62 5.77 9.71
CA TRP A 58 4.82 5.37 10.45
C TRP A 58 5.14 6.41 11.53
N GLU A 59 5.86 5.98 12.54
CA GLU A 59 6.35 6.89 13.58
C GLU A 59 7.30 7.93 12.99
N ASP A 60 8.22 7.47 12.12
CA ASP A 60 9.22 8.33 11.47
C ASP A 60 9.71 7.70 10.17
N GLU A 61 10.54 8.45 9.45
CA GLU A 61 11.15 7.98 8.20
C GLU A 61 12.02 6.75 8.41
N ALA A 62 12.78 6.71 9.51
CA ALA A 62 13.68 5.59 9.78
C ALA A 62 12.94 4.27 9.89
N SER A 63 11.73 4.28 10.46
CA SER A 63 10.88 3.09 10.57
C SER A 63 10.47 2.57 9.21
N PHE A 64 10.07 3.47 8.30
CA PHE A 64 9.71 3.09 6.93
C PHE A 64 10.92 2.52 6.18
N VAL A 65 12.08 3.20 6.26
CA VAL A 65 13.29 2.74 5.58
C VAL A 65 13.71 1.35 6.09
N ALA A 66 13.65 1.15 7.41
CA ALA A 66 13.98 -0.15 8.00
C ALA A 66 13.05 -1.25 7.49
N TRP A 67 11.74 -0.95 7.35
CA TRP A 67 10.79 -1.91 6.82
C TRP A 67 11.11 -2.31 5.38
N THR A 68 11.47 -1.35 4.52
CA THR A 68 11.78 -1.65 3.12
C THR A 68 12.98 -2.59 2.96
N LYS A 69 13.83 -2.69 3.99
CA LYS A 69 15.00 -3.57 3.99
C LYS A 69 14.76 -4.88 4.75
N SER A 70 13.56 -5.07 5.29
CA SER A 70 13.25 -6.22 6.13
C SER A 70 12.79 -7.43 5.34
N GLU A 71 12.85 -8.61 5.99
CA GLU A 71 12.27 -9.82 5.42
C GLU A 71 10.75 -9.72 5.28
N ALA A 72 10.10 -9.03 6.21
CA ALA A 72 8.66 -8.81 6.16
C ALA A 72 8.27 -8.10 4.87
N PHE A 73 9.03 -7.10 4.45
CA PHE A 73 8.82 -6.41 3.18
C PHE A 73 8.95 -7.37 2.00
N ARG A 74 10.00 -8.18 1.98
CA ARG A 74 10.23 -9.14 0.90
C ARG A 74 9.11 -10.18 0.84
N LYS A 75 8.67 -10.69 1.99
CA LYS A 75 7.56 -11.65 2.06
C LYS A 75 6.25 -11.04 1.58
N ALA A 76 5.98 -9.80 1.99
CA ALA A 76 4.74 -9.11 1.60
C ALA A 76 4.68 -8.85 0.09
N HIS A 77 5.83 -8.67 -0.57
CA HIS A 77 5.91 -8.36 -1.99
C HIS A 77 6.30 -9.54 -2.87
N GLY A 78 6.52 -10.70 -2.25
CA GLY A 78 6.96 -11.89 -2.99
C GLY A 78 5.94 -12.44 -3.97
N GLY A 79 4.65 -12.16 -3.78
CA GLY A 79 3.57 -12.60 -4.67
C GLY A 79 3.21 -11.62 -5.77
N ALA A 80 3.94 -10.50 -5.90
CA ALA A 80 3.59 -9.44 -6.84
C ALA A 80 3.57 -9.90 -8.30
N LYS A 81 4.29 -10.95 -8.63
CA LYS A 81 4.36 -11.50 -9.99
C LYS A 81 3.03 -12.08 -10.47
N THR A 82 2.12 -12.43 -9.56
CA THR A 82 0.83 -13.04 -9.93
C THR A 82 -0.23 -12.01 -10.30
N SER A 83 0.07 -10.73 -10.19
CA SER A 83 -0.89 -9.67 -10.46
C SER A 83 -0.77 -9.06 -11.86
N ALA A 84 -0.10 -9.74 -12.77
CA ALA A 84 0.01 -9.29 -14.16
C ALA A 84 -1.38 -9.13 -14.79
N GLY A 85 -1.62 -7.99 -15.46
CA GLY A 85 -2.91 -7.69 -16.08
C GLY A 85 -3.93 -7.07 -15.14
N MET A 86 -3.63 -6.95 -13.86
CA MET A 86 -4.51 -6.33 -12.87
C MET A 86 -4.42 -4.80 -12.91
N TYR A 87 -3.25 -4.26 -13.27
CA TYR A 87 -2.96 -2.82 -13.24
C TYR A 87 -2.77 -2.23 -14.62
N LEU A 88 -3.14 -0.94 -14.78
CA LEU A 88 -2.85 -0.19 -16.00
C LEU A 88 -1.41 0.30 -16.07
N GLY A 89 -0.70 0.24 -14.96
CA GLY A 89 0.71 0.66 -14.90
C GLY A 89 1.28 0.38 -13.53
N PRO A 90 2.55 0.73 -13.29
CA PRO A 90 3.18 0.50 -12.00
C PRO A 90 2.54 1.36 -10.92
N PRO A 91 2.58 0.91 -9.64
CA PRO A 91 2.09 1.73 -8.53
C PRO A 91 2.92 3.02 -8.43
N GLU A 92 2.26 4.09 -8.00
CA GLU A 92 2.92 5.37 -7.76
C GLU A 92 3.09 5.57 -6.26
N LEU A 93 4.35 5.60 -5.81
CA LEU A 93 4.66 5.83 -4.41
C LEU A 93 4.71 7.32 -4.12
N GLU A 94 3.97 7.74 -3.09
CA GLU A 94 4.01 9.11 -2.59
C GLU A 94 4.36 9.08 -1.11
N ILE A 95 5.23 9.97 -0.68
CA ILE A 95 5.75 10.01 0.67
C ILE A 95 5.51 11.41 1.25
N PHE A 96 4.99 11.45 2.48
CA PHE A 96 4.68 12.71 3.15
C PHE A 96 5.17 12.70 4.58
N GLU A 97 5.74 13.82 5.02
CA GLU A 97 6.06 14.05 6.41
C GLU A 97 5.00 15.00 6.99
N ALA A 98 4.45 14.67 8.16
CA ALA A 98 3.44 15.52 8.76
C ALA A 98 4.06 16.82 9.25
N VAL A 99 3.54 17.93 8.76
CA VAL A 99 3.94 19.28 9.20
C VAL A 99 3.10 19.72 10.38
N GLN A 100 1.88 19.19 10.49
CA GLN A 100 0.96 19.47 11.59
C GLN A 100 0.05 18.27 11.79
N VAL A 101 -0.17 17.91 13.03
CA VAL A 101 -1.09 16.84 13.42
C VAL A 101 -2.05 17.38 14.45
N LEU A 102 -3.34 17.30 14.19
CA LEU A 102 -4.40 17.67 15.12
C LEU A 102 -5.22 16.42 15.44
N GLU A 103 -5.48 16.21 16.72
CA GLU A 103 -6.24 15.04 17.18
C GLU A 103 -7.45 15.45 18.00
#